data_4c2b3dafce43aff58fb749c97d91ca78
#
_entry.id   4c2b3dafce43aff58fb749c97d91ca78
#
_cell.length_a   1.000
_cell.length_b   1.000
_cell.length_c   1.000
_cell.angle_alpha   90.00
_cell.angle_beta   90.00
_cell.angle_gamma   90.00
#
_symmetry.space_group_name_H-M   'P 1'
#
loop_
_entity.id
_entity.type
_entity.pdbx_description
1 polymer ?
#
loop_
_entity_poly.entity_id
_entity_poly.type
_entity_poly.pdbx_seq_one_letter_code
_entity_poly.pdbx_strand_id
1 'polypeptide(L)'
;MRKMRNFSLITIFLLLLTGCSIETSDNGVLDGRWQLMEINYFDGSNRTVKTKEQLIFWDIQYKLISIHSMSSKLHDSLTEESLCRFNYTKDSLKLSDFYRHFREADQKIDDPLTTYFQKTGINGINANFAVLHLDSKSMLLQSDYAKLSFRKF
;
A
#
# COMPACT_ATOMS: atom_id res chain seq x y z
N MET A 1 -31.10 30.46 -41.05
CA MET A 1 -29.71 30.46 -40.51
C MET A 1 -29.57 30.36 -38.97
N ARG A 2 -30.61 30.62 -38.16
CA ARG A 2 -30.53 30.49 -36.68
C ARG A 2 -30.53 29.04 -36.17
N LYS A 3 -31.15 28.07 -36.85
CA LYS A 3 -31.21 26.66 -36.41
C LYS A 3 -29.88 25.90 -36.48
N MET A 4 -28.98 26.23 -37.40
CA MET A 4 -27.70 25.54 -37.53
C MET A 4 -26.68 25.94 -36.45
N ARG A 5 -26.75 27.16 -35.91
CA ARG A 5 -25.84 27.66 -34.89
C ARG A 5 -26.07 26.97 -33.51
N ASN A 6 -27.31 26.65 -33.20
CA ASN A 6 -27.65 25.93 -31.95
C ASN A 6 -27.26 24.44 -32.03
N PHE A 7 -27.32 23.82 -33.20
CA PHE A 7 -26.93 22.43 -33.39
C PHE A 7 -25.42 22.26 -33.22
N SER A 8 -24.61 23.19 -33.71
CA SER A 8 -23.16 23.20 -33.55
C SER A 8 -22.71 23.32 -32.08
N LEU A 9 -23.40 24.16 -31.28
CA LEU A 9 -23.13 24.34 -29.86
C LEU A 9 -23.45 23.09 -29.04
N ILE A 10 -24.52 22.37 -29.34
CA ILE A 10 -24.91 21.12 -28.68
C ILE A 10 -23.87 20.01 -28.99
N THR A 11 -23.41 19.94 -30.24
CA THR A 11 -22.41 18.95 -30.64
C THR A 11 -21.06 19.19 -29.94
N ILE A 12 -20.61 20.43 -29.77
CA ILE A 12 -19.41 20.79 -29.03
C ILE A 12 -19.56 20.46 -27.54
N PHE A 13 -20.73 20.71 -26.94
CA PHE A 13 -21.01 20.39 -25.54
C PHE A 13 -21.00 18.87 -25.27
N LEU A 14 -21.54 18.06 -26.20
CA LEU A 14 -21.50 16.59 -26.10
C LEU A 14 -20.05 16.04 -26.20
N LEU A 15 -19.20 16.65 -27.02
CA LEU A 15 -17.79 16.23 -27.14
C LEU A 15 -16.95 16.52 -25.90
N LEU A 16 -17.36 17.49 -25.06
CA LEU A 16 -16.67 17.81 -23.81
C LEU A 16 -17.00 16.82 -22.67
N LEU A 17 -18.02 15.98 -22.81
CA LEU A 17 -18.42 14.99 -21.80
C LEU A 17 -17.71 13.63 -21.98
N THR A 18 -16.95 13.41 -23.03
CA THR A 18 -16.33 12.10 -23.33
C THR A 18 -14.90 11.94 -22.81
N GLY A 19 -14.42 12.81 -21.94
CA GLY A 19 -12.99 12.92 -21.70
C GLY A 19 -12.48 12.86 -20.27
N CYS A 20 -13.04 12.05 -19.36
CA CYS A 20 -12.30 11.69 -18.14
C CYS A 20 -12.73 10.30 -17.68
N SER A 21 -11.99 9.27 -18.11
CA SER A 21 -12.01 8.02 -17.38
C SER A 21 -11.22 8.26 -16.10
N ILE A 22 -11.92 8.41 -14.98
CA ILE A 22 -11.28 8.42 -13.66
C ILE A 22 -10.85 6.98 -13.42
N GLU A 23 -9.53 6.74 -13.43
CA GLU A 23 -9.02 5.46 -12.98
C GLU A 23 -9.37 5.31 -11.50
N THR A 24 -10.11 4.27 -11.17
CA THR A 24 -10.44 3.90 -9.80
C THR A 24 -9.61 2.69 -9.39
N SER A 25 -9.23 2.62 -8.11
CA SER A 25 -8.58 1.45 -7.57
C SER A 25 -9.56 0.27 -7.58
N ASP A 26 -9.09 -0.91 -7.97
CA ASP A 26 -9.90 -2.12 -8.20
C ASP A 26 -9.55 -3.29 -7.26
N ASN A 27 -8.85 -3.01 -6.15
CA ASN A 27 -8.42 -4.07 -5.24
C ASN A 27 -9.50 -4.46 -4.21
N GLY A 28 -10.73 -3.93 -4.37
CA GLY A 28 -11.87 -4.26 -3.51
C GLY A 28 -11.64 -3.86 -2.06
N VAL A 29 -11.88 -4.79 -1.12
CA VAL A 29 -11.73 -4.52 0.32
C VAL A 29 -10.30 -4.27 0.77
N LEU A 30 -9.32 -4.66 -0.06
CA LEU A 30 -7.90 -4.41 0.23
C LEU A 30 -7.56 -2.91 0.18
N ASP A 31 -8.22 -2.14 -0.68
CA ASP A 31 -7.99 -0.70 -0.80
C ASP A 31 -8.27 0.05 0.50
N GLY A 32 -7.49 1.10 0.77
CA GLY A 32 -7.63 2.02 1.88
C GLY A 32 -6.53 1.94 2.91
N ARG A 33 -6.78 2.52 4.09
CA ARG A 33 -5.79 2.61 5.17
C ARG A 33 -5.92 1.47 6.16
N TRP A 34 -4.80 0.79 6.41
CA TRP A 34 -4.69 -0.33 7.32
C TRP A 34 -3.67 -0.04 8.41
N GLN A 35 -4.08 -0.06 9.67
CA GLN A 35 -3.17 0.06 10.80
C GLN A 35 -2.60 -1.30 11.17
N LEU A 36 -1.27 -1.43 11.20
CA LEU A 36 -0.57 -2.60 11.71
C LEU A 36 -0.70 -2.67 13.24
N MET A 37 -1.31 -3.72 13.75
CA MET A 37 -1.65 -3.90 15.15
C MET A 37 -0.67 -4.80 15.88
N GLU A 38 -0.14 -5.80 15.17
CA GLU A 38 0.72 -6.83 15.76
C GLU A 38 1.59 -7.49 14.71
N ILE A 39 2.83 -7.80 15.08
CA ILE A 39 3.77 -8.60 14.30
C ILE A 39 4.19 -9.80 15.14
N ASN A 40 3.97 -11.02 14.62
CA ASN A 40 4.52 -12.25 15.19
C ASN A 40 5.66 -12.71 14.28
N TYR A 41 6.89 -12.62 14.76
CA TYR A 41 8.09 -12.97 14.01
C TYR A 41 8.38 -14.48 14.07
N PHE A 42 8.85 -15.03 12.94
CA PHE A 42 9.30 -16.44 12.79
C PHE A 42 10.82 -16.53 12.58
N ASP A 43 11.55 -15.47 12.90
CA ASP A 43 13.00 -15.34 12.74
C ASP A 43 13.82 -16.18 13.77
N GLY A 44 13.21 -17.17 14.40
CA GLY A 44 13.80 -17.98 15.47
C GLY A 44 13.61 -17.40 16.87
N SER A 45 13.28 -16.12 17.00
CA SER A 45 12.99 -15.49 18.29
C SER A 45 11.55 -15.75 18.75
N ASN A 46 10.64 -16.07 17.82
CA ASN A 46 9.19 -16.25 18.04
C ASN A 46 8.57 -15.10 18.84
N ARG A 47 9.09 -13.89 18.69
CA ARG A 47 8.64 -12.74 19.46
C ARG A 47 7.39 -12.14 18.84
N THR A 48 6.50 -11.66 19.70
CA THR A 48 5.32 -10.88 19.33
C THR A 48 5.55 -9.41 19.69
N VAL A 49 5.33 -8.52 18.74
CA VAL A 49 5.42 -7.07 18.92
C VAL A 49 4.06 -6.44 18.71
N LYS A 50 3.55 -5.75 19.73
CA LYS A 50 2.35 -4.92 19.61
C LYS A 50 2.74 -3.57 19.03
N THR A 51 2.15 -3.21 17.89
CA THR A 51 2.53 -2.03 17.11
C THR A 51 1.47 -0.90 17.15
N LYS A 52 0.38 -1.10 17.88
CA LYS A 52 -0.73 -0.15 17.94
C LYS A 52 -0.28 1.29 18.25
N GLU A 53 0.60 1.46 19.25
CA GLU A 53 1.08 2.76 19.69
C GLU A 53 2.15 3.37 18.75
N GLN A 54 2.72 2.57 17.85
CA GLN A 54 3.67 3.02 16.85
C GLN A 54 2.97 3.68 15.64
N LEU A 55 1.66 3.52 15.53
CA LEU A 55 0.82 4.08 14.46
C LEU A 55 1.40 3.83 13.07
N ILE A 56 1.74 2.57 12.80
CA ILE A 56 2.25 2.12 11.50
C ILE A 56 1.05 1.86 10.58
N PHE A 57 1.04 2.48 9.42
CA PHE A 57 -0.02 2.36 8.43
C PHE A 57 0.50 1.84 7.10
N TRP A 58 -0.34 1.04 6.45
CA TRP A 58 -0.27 0.69 5.04
C TRP A 58 -1.43 1.36 4.32
N ASP A 59 -1.15 2.32 3.48
CA ASP A 59 -2.12 2.94 2.60
C ASP A 59 -2.07 2.24 1.25
N ILE A 60 -3.14 1.55 0.88
CA ILE A 60 -3.22 0.70 -0.30
C ILE A 60 -4.16 1.33 -1.30
N GLN A 61 -3.65 1.63 -2.50
CA GLN A 61 -4.43 2.20 -3.58
C GLN A 61 -3.78 1.89 -4.94
N TYR A 62 -4.58 1.64 -5.95
CA TYR A 62 -4.14 1.23 -7.28
C TYR A 62 -3.25 -0.02 -7.20
N LYS A 63 -1.96 0.10 -7.51
CA LYS A 63 -0.95 -0.98 -7.40
C LYS A 63 0.22 -0.55 -6.52
N LEU A 64 -0.05 0.34 -5.57
CA LEU A 64 0.95 0.90 -4.64
C LEU A 64 0.51 0.70 -3.19
N ILE A 65 1.48 0.42 -2.35
CA ILE A 65 1.36 0.47 -0.89
C ILE A 65 2.33 1.53 -0.39
N SER A 66 1.82 2.47 0.39
CA SER A 66 2.61 3.37 1.21
C SER A 66 2.70 2.83 2.62
N ILE A 67 3.91 2.73 3.17
CA ILE A 67 4.18 2.28 4.53
C ILE A 67 4.82 3.43 5.29
N HIS A 68 4.15 3.90 6.34
CA HIS A 68 4.64 5.01 7.15
C HIS A 68 4.25 4.86 8.62
N SER A 69 4.89 5.62 9.50
CA SER A 69 4.55 5.72 10.92
C SER A 69 4.24 7.17 11.29
N MET A 70 3.19 7.37 12.07
CA MET A 70 2.80 8.71 12.56
C MET A 70 3.35 9.03 13.95
N SER A 71 3.86 8.06 14.71
CA SER A 71 4.30 8.28 16.10
C SER A 71 5.77 8.00 16.35
N SER A 72 6.43 7.23 15.49
CA SER A 72 7.84 6.87 15.65
C SER A 72 8.55 6.84 14.30
N LYS A 73 9.86 6.99 14.32
CA LYS A 73 10.68 6.73 13.15
C LYS A 73 10.62 5.25 12.84
N LEU A 74 10.19 4.92 11.66
CA LEU A 74 10.06 3.54 11.21
C LEU A 74 11.44 2.92 10.95
N HIS A 75 12.37 3.73 10.45
CA HIS A 75 13.71 3.32 10.01
C HIS A 75 14.75 4.33 10.50
N ASP A 76 15.51 3.98 11.53
CA ASP A 76 16.61 4.74 12.11
C ASP A 76 16.40 6.27 12.14
N SER A 77 17.19 7.00 11.36
CA SER A 77 17.07 8.46 11.25
C SER A 77 16.03 8.93 10.24
N LEU A 78 15.43 8.01 9.48
CA LEU A 78 14.50 8.35 8.41
C LEU A 78 13.08 8.43 8.97
N THR A 79 12.39 9.49 8.61
CA THR A 79 10.98 9.72 8.93
C THR A 79 10.08 9.49 7.74
N GLU A 80 10.70 9.05 6.66
CA GLU A 80 10.09 9.03 5.36
C GLU A 80 9.18 7.83 5.21
N GLU A 81 8.24 8.02 4.38
CA GLU A 81 7.34 7.04 3.84
C GLU A 81 8.10 6.09 2.91
N SER A 82 7.76 4.82 2.95
CA SER A 82 8.25 3.83 2.00
C SER A 82 7.13 3.43 1.06
N LEU A 83 7.43 3.35 -0.23
CA LEU A 83 6.51 2.94 -1.26
C LEU A 83 6.91 1.59 -1.82
N CYS A 84 5.94 0.73 -2.15
CA CYS A 84 6.21 -0.46 -2.92
C CYS A 84 5.06 -0.76 -3.89
N ARG A 85 5.37 -1.51 -4.95
CA ARG A 85 4.35 -2.11 -5.82
C ARG A 85 3.86 -3.41 -5.22
N PHE A 86 2.66 -3.81 -5.61
CA PHE A 86 2.14 -5.09 -5.21
C PHE A 86 1.36 -5.79 -6.33
N ASN A 87 1.28 -7.11 -6.18
CA ASN A 87 0.35 -7.95 -6.92
C ASN A 87 -0.52 -8.70 -5.90
N TYR A 88 -1.82 -8.54 -6.01
CA TYR A 88 -2.80 -9.14 -5.12
C TYR A 88 -3.66 -10.16 -5.87
N THR A 89 -3.81 -11.32 -5.27
CA THR A 89 -4.80 -12.33 -5.60
C THR A 89 -5.59 -12.64 -4.33
N LYS A 90 -6.70 -13.38 -4.45
CA LYS A 90 -7.51 -13.74 -3.28
C LYS A 90 -6.70 -14.34 -2.12
N ASP A 91 -5.66 -15.11 -2.44
CA ASP A 91 -4.92 -15.92 -1.49
C ASP A 91 -3.49 -15.40 -1.24
N SER A 92 -3.03 -14.38 -1.97
CA SER A 92 -1.66 -13.88 -1.86
C SER A 92 -1.51 -12.39 -2.14
N LEU A 93 -0.57 -11.77 -1.42
CA LEU A 93 -0.12 -10.41 -1.61
C LEU A 93 1.40 -10.41 -1.78
N LYS A 94 1.88 -10.09 -2.98
CA LYS A 94 3.30 -10.03 -3.32
C LYS A 94 3.74 -8.59 -3.42
N LEU A 95 4.78 -8.22 -2.65
CA LEU A 95 5.36 -6.88 -2.65
C LEU A 95 6.66 -6.88 -3.45
N SER A 96 6.88 -5.83 -4.23
CA SER A 96 8.08 -5.62 -5.05
C SER A 96 8.36 -4.14 -5.25
N ASP A 97 9.49 -3.82 -5.87
CA ASP A 97 9.87 -2.45 -6.24
C ASP A 97 9.72 -1.47 -5.08
N PHE A 98 10.56 -1.63 -4.08
CA PHE A 98 10.55 -0.77 -2.90
C PHE A 98 11.31 0.52 -3.15
N TYR A 99 10.77 1.65 -2.62
CA TYR A 99 11.35 2.98 -2.68
C TYR A 99 11.29 3.64 -1.30
N ARG A 100 12.28 4.47 -1.00
CA ARG A 100 12.17 5.50 0.03
C ARG A 100 11.55 6.73 -0.60
N HIS A 101 10.51 7.26 0.01
CA HIS A 101 9.87 8.47 -0.47
C HIS A 101 10.57 9.70 0.11
N PHE A 102 11.14 10.53 -0.74
CA PHE A 102 11.74 11.80 -0.39
C PHE A 102 11.05 12.93 -1.14
N ARG A 103 11.09 14.11 -0.55
CA ARG A 103 10.43 15.29 -1.11
C ARG A 103 10.91 15.63 -2.52
N GLU A 104 12.21 15.45 -2.79
CA GLU A 104 12.81 15.78 -4.08
C GLU A 104 12.64 14.68 -5.12
N ALA A 105 12.85 13.43 -4.74
CA ALA A 105 12.71 12.27 -5.63
C ALA A 105 12.72 10.95 -4.83
N ASP A 106 11.96 9.99 -5.28
CA ASP A 106 11.96 8.65 -4.69
C ASP A 106 13.27 7.91 -4.98
N GLN A 107 13.81 7.25 -3.97
CA GLN A 107 15.03 6.46 -4.08
C GLN A 107 14.69 4.97 -4.06
N LYS A 108 14.99 4.26 -5.15
CA LYS A 108 14.81 2.81 -5.22
C LYS A 108 15.72 2.08 -4.24
N ILE A 109 15.20 1.03 -3.61
CA ILE A 109 15.95 0.14 -2.73
C ILE A 109 16.19 -1.14 -3.51
N ASP A 110 17.44 -1.38 -3.91
CA ASP A 110 17.84 -2.52 -4.76
C ASP A 110 18.62 -3.60 -4.01
N ASP A 111 19.01 -3.36 -2.75
CA ASP A 111 19.73 -4.34 -1.95
C ASP A 111 18.79 -5.46 -1.47
N PRO A 112 18.94 -6.70 -1.96
CA PRO A 112 18.09 -7.82 -1.56
C PRO A 112 18.29 -8.28 -0.12
N LEU A 113 19.44 -7.92 0.49
CA LEU A 113 19.76 -8.24 1.86
C LEU A 113 19.38 -7.14 2.84
N THR A 114 18.67 -6.14 2.38
CA THR A 114 18.27 -5.01 3.23
C THR A 114 17.44 -5.47 4.43
N THR A 115 17.80 -4.99 5.60
CA THR A 115 17.03 -5.16 6.85
C THR A 115 16.08 -3.99 7.10
N TYR A 116 16.03 -3.05 6.18
CA TYR A 116 15.33 -1.78 6.31
C TYR A 116 13.87 -1.92 6.75
N PHE A 117 13.17 -2.95 6.23
CA PHE A 117 11.75 -3.15 6.50
C PHE A 117 11.44 -4.14 7.63
N GLN A 118 12.43 -4.75 8.27
CA GLN A 118 12.22 -5.82 9.26
C GLN A 118 11.35 -5.36 10.46
N LYS A 119 11.44 -4.08 10.85
CA LYS A 119 10.58 -3.51 11.90
C LYS A 119 9.09 -3.45 11.54
N THR A 120 8.76 -3.60 10.27
CA THR A 120 7.38 -3.67 9.76
C THR A 120 6.93 -5.10 9.47
N GLY A 121 7.77 -6.09 9.78
CA GLY A 121 7.48 -7.50 9.50
C GLY A 121 7.71 -7.92 8.05
N ILE A 122 8.43 -7.09 7.27
CA ILE A 122 8.81 -7.37 5.89
C ILE A 122 10.30 -7.72 5.87
N ASN A 123 10.67 -8.82 5.23
CA ASN A 123 12.06 -9.25 5.09
C ASN A 123 12.52 -9.09 3.64
N GLY A 124 13.40 -8.10 3.40
CA GLY A 124 13.94 -7.80 2.08
C GLY A 124 13.00 -7.03 1.15
N ILE A 125 13.33 -7.02 -0.14
CA ILE A 125 12.64 -6.23 -1.19
C ILE A 125 11.67 -7.05 -2.07
N ASN A 126 11.49 -8.34 -1.77
CA ASN A 126 10.54 -9.23 -2.42
C ASN A 126 9.83 -10.04 -1.34
N ALA A 127 8.71 -9.53 -0.85
CA ALA A 127 7.97 -10.19 0.20
C ALA A 127 6.68 -10.83 -0.34
N ASN A 128 6.47 -12.10 0.00
CA ASN A 128 5.28 -12.85 -0.36
C ASN A 128 4.49 -13.16 0.91
N PHE A 129 3.24 -12.72 0.93
CA PHE A 129 2.31 -13.02 2.01
C PHE A 129 1.18 -13.90 1.51
N ALA A 130 0.85 -14.96 2.25
CA ALA A 130 -0.45 -15.59 2.19
C ALA A 130 -1.47 -14.68 2.86
N VAL A 131 -2.62 -14.49 2.22
CA VAL A 131 -3.76 -13.76 2.78
C VAL A 131 -4.60 -14.75 3.58
N LEU A 132 -4.40 -14.79 4.89
CA LEU A 132 -5.12 -15.72 5.77
C LEU A 132 -6.54 -15.24 6.08
N HIS A 133 -6.72 -13.92 6.11
CA HIS A 133 -8.01 -13.27 6.31
C HIS A 133 -8.00 -11.87 5.71
N LEU A 134 -9.10 -11.48 5.09
CA LEU A 134 -9.33 -10.12 4.61
C LEU A 134 -10.82 -9.83 4.55
N ASP A 135 -11.26 -8.86 5.33
CA ASP A 135 -12.62 -8.30 5.27
C ASP A 135 -12.59 -6.77 5.36
N SER A 136 -13.75 -6.14 5.50
CA SER A 136 -13.85 -4.67 5.60
C SER A 136 -13.30 -4.06 6.90
N LYS A 137 -12.88 -4.88 7.88
CA LYS A 137 -12.45 -4.43 9.22
C LYS A 137 -11.05 -4.91 9.59
N SER A 138 -10.65 -6.09 9.12
CA SER A 138 -9.40 -6.74 9.52
C SER A 138 -8.72 -7.46 8.36
N MET A 139 -7.39 -7.55 8.46
CA MET A 139 -6.55 -8.27 7.52
C MET A 139 -5.49 -9.04 8.29
N LEU A 140 -5.23 -10.28 7.88
CA LEU A 140 -4.20 -11.14 8.44
C LEU A 140 -3.34 -11.67 7.30
N LEU A 141 -2.08 -11.29 7.31
CA LEU A 141 -1.07 -11.69 6.32
C LEU A 141 -0.01 -12.56 6.96
N GLN A 142 0.53 -13.52 6.24
CA GLN A 142 1.62 -14.37 6.73
C GLN A 142 2.66 -14.62 5.64
N SER A 143 3.92 -14.38 5.97
CA SER A 143 5.09 -14.80 5.21
C SER A 143 5.86 -15.90 5.97
N ASP A 144 6.98 -16.34 5.43
CA ASP A 144 7.95 -17.18 6.14
C ASP A 144 8.66 -16.44 7.29
N TYR A 145 8.68 -15.11 7.24
CA TYR A 145 9.35 -14.25 8.22
C TYR A 145 8.45 -13.78 9.36
N ALA A 146 7.19 -13.42 9.05
CA ALA A 146 6.27 -12.87 10.05
C ALA A 146 4.81 -13.06 9.68
N LYS A 147 3.96 -13.03 10.72
CA LYS A 147 2.52 -12.87 10.60
C LYS A 147 2.11 -11.48 11.06
N LEU A 148 1.36 -10.77 10.23
CA LEU A 148 0.96 -9.39 10.38
C LEU A 148 -0.54 -9.29 10.58
N SER A 149 -0.97 -8.63 11.66
CA SER A 149 -2.38 -8.38 11.94
C SER A 149 -2.69 -6.90 11.76
N PHE A 150 -3.71 -6.59 10.97
CA PHE A 150 -4.14 -5.23 10.68
C PHE A 150 -5.60 -5.02 11.06
N ARG A 151 -5.93 -3.77 11.36
CA ARG A 151 -7.31 -3.28 11.37
C ARG A 151 -7.50 -2.21 10.30
N LYS A 152 -8.68 -2.13 9.73
CA LYS A 152 -9.07 -1.02 8.84
C LYS A 152 -9.14 0.26 9.67
N PHE A 153 -8.61 1.35 9.11
CA PHE A 153 -8.61 2.64 9.79
C PHE A 153 -9.65 3.58 9.17
#